data_1a4f8deb40ce09f73c71170c0fccdf67
#
_entry.id   1a4f8deb40ce09f73c71170c0fccdf67
#
_cell.length_a   1.000
_cell.length_b   1.000
_cell.length_c   1.000
_cell.angle_alpha   90.00
_cell.angle_beta   90.00
_cell.angle_gamma   90.00
#
_symmetry.space_group_name_H-M   'P 1'
#
loop_
_entity.id
_entity.type
_entity.pdbx_description
1 polymer ?
#
loop_
_entity_poly.entity_id
_entity_poly.type
_entity_poly.pdbx_seq_one_letter_code
_entity_poly.pdbx_strand_id
1 'polypeptide(L)'
;MGSDQTWVLFDNMRPRNHALRGILIFFWCIDLVAVASGQTATSRLIPDDNLSYPVLIRIGTTTGSGFYLTTERHVFLVTATHVLYEPDRRTLNGMQAEALSYASDPKERTQAVFRLDLKALSENGNIRIDNLHDVAVVRVAMVTGEGAAMRSRPVPGVVARSAPKSGYVTAGTHTVKRFADVLVSNEVIVFGYPSSLGVTNIPQLDYFRPLLRKGIVAGTNEALKSIVLDCAVYPGNSGGPVVELTRDATGTRFRIIGVIIQYVPFEQGDATKVLSNSGYAVAAGMDAVLDLVATFK
;
A
#
# COMPACT_ATOMS: atom_id res chain seq x y z
N MET A 1 -4.73 -10.66 -33.28
CA MET A 1 -3.33 -10.28 -32.99
C MET A 1 -3.34 -9.66 -31.61
N GLY A 2 -3.12 -10.48 -30.57
CA GLY A 2 -3.08 -10.03 -29.17
C GLY A 2 -1.67 -9.60 -28.85
N SER A 3 -1.48 -8.36 -28.45
CA SER A 3 -0.22 -7.87 -27.94
C SER A 3 0.02 -8.51 -26.55
N ASP A 4 0.99 -9.40 -26.47
CA ASP A 4 1.51 -9.92 -25.20
C ASP A 4 2.14 -8.74 -24.40
N GLN A 5 1.37 -8.18 -23.48
CA GLN A 5 1.87 -7.16 -22.55
C GLN A 5 2.43 -7.87 -21.33
N THR A 6 3.74 -8.04 -21.30
CA THR A 6 4.48 -8.53 -20.14
C THR A 6 4.99 -7.35 -19.31
N TRP A 7 4.77 -7.40 -18.00
CA TRP A 7 5.15 -6.35 -17.04
C TRP A 7 6.41 -6.75 -16.27
N VAL A 8 7.26 -5.79 -16.01
CA VAL A 8 8.45 -5.97 -15.19
C VAL A 8 8.09 -5.65 -13.74
N LEU A 9 8.23 -6.63 -12.86
CA LEU A 9 8.09 -6.46 -11.42
C LEU A 9 9.43 -6.04 -10.85
N PHE A 10 9.47 -4.90 -10.17
CA PHE A 10 10.65 -4.48 -9.41
C PHE A 10 10.43 -4.75 -7.92
N ASP A 11 11.17 -5.69 -7.38
CA ASP A 11 11.30 -5.90 -5.94
C ASP A 11 12.40 -4.97 -5.41
N ASN A 12 12.07 -3.69 -5.18
CA ASN A 12 13.02 -2.65 -4.83
C ASN A 12 13.19 -2.41 -3.32
N MET A 13 12.72 -3.31 -2.45
CA MET A 13 12.96 -3.20 -1.01
C MET A 13 14.25 -3.90 -0.55
N ARG A 14 15.33 -3.89 -1.33
CA ARG A 14 16.65 -4.37 -0.86
C ARG A 14 17.50 -3.18 -0.39
N PRO A 15 18.10 -3.24 0.81
CA PRO A 15 19.11 -2.27 1.20
C PRO A 15 20.36 -2.45 0.31
N ARG A 16 20.80 -1.37 -0.32
CA ARG A 16 22.07 -1.34 -1.04
C ARG A 16 23.24 -1.39 -0.04
N ASN A 17 23.84 -2.55 0.15
CA ASN A 17 25.11 -2.67 0.84
C ASN A 17 26.23 -2.21 -0.09
N HIS A 18 26.81 -1.05 0.16
CA HIS A 18 28.08 -0.63 -0.43
C HIS A 18 29.22 -1.29 0.36
N ALA A 19 29.81 -2.35 -0.19
CA ALA A 19 31.06 -2.90 0.29
C ALA A 19 32.22 -1.99 -0.15
N LEU A 20 32.84 -1.31 0.80
CA LEU A 20 34.09 -0.60 0.63
C LEU A 20 35.23 -1.61 0.58
N ARG A 21 35.88 -1.74 -0.58
CA ARG A 21 37.22 -2.36 -0.68
C ARG A 21 38.27 -1.31 -0.37
N GLY A 22 39.03 -1.54 0.71
CA GLY A 22 40.13 -0.71 1.10
C GLY A 22 41.33 -0.87 0.18
N ILE A 23 41.94 0.26 -0.19
CA ILE A 23 43.32 0.36 -0.61
C ILE A 23 43.98 1.39 0.30
N LEU A 24 44.95 0.91 1.10
CA LEU A 24 45.85 1.75 1.89
C LEU A 24 46.85 2.41 0.93
N ILE A 25 46.89 3.73 0.89
CA ILE A 25 48.04 4.50 0.43
C ILE A 25 48.28 5.62 1.46
N PHE A 26 49.43 5.53 2.10
CA PHE A 26 49.98 6.59 2.96
C PHE A 26 50.41 7.79 2.11
N PHE A 27 49.92 8.97 2.40
CA PHE A 27 50.60 10.24 2.12
C PHE A 27 50.33 11.29 3.19
N TRP A 28 51.36 12.02 3.44
CA TRP A 28 51.62 12.98 4.54
C TRP A 28 50.74 14.22 4.51
N CYS A 29 50.56 14.78 5.68
CA CYS A 29 49.82 15.98 6.13
C CYS A 29 50.03 17.23 5.27
N ILE A 30 48.90 17.87 4.93
CA ILE A 30 48.75 19.35 4.95
C ILE A 30 47.35 19.60 5.55
N ASP A 31 47.29 20.25 6.71
CA ASP A 31 46.05 20.72 7.32
C ASP A 31 45.45 21.83 6.47
N LEU A 32 44.48 21.49 5.63
CA LEU A 32 43.50 22.42 5.07
C LEU A 32 42.19 22.16 5.79
N VAL A 33 41.86 23.00 6.80
CA VAL A 33 40.52 23.05 7.36
C VAL A 33 39.58 23.57 6.28
N ALA A 34 39.14 22.68 5.40
CA ALA A 34 37.96 22.91 4.59
C ALA A 34 36.76 22.85 5.52
N VAL A 35 36.21 24.02 5.88
CA VAL A 35 34.84 24.09 6.39
C VAL A 35 33.95 23.53 5.32
N ALA A 36 33.73 22.22 5.36
CA ALA A 36 32.69 21.58 4.59
C ALA A 36 31.37 22.18 5.10
N SER A 37 30.82 23.13 4.36
CA SER A 37 29.40 23.47 4.46
C SER A 37 28.64 22.20 4.15
N GLY A 38 28.41 21.42 5.19
CA GLY A 38 27.59 20.23 5.15
C GLY A 38 26.17 20.68 4.81
N GLN A 39 25.83 20.68 3.55
CA GLN A 39 24.44 20.49 3.17
C GLN A 39 24.04 19.16 3.79
N THR A 40 23.34 19.21 4.91
CA THR A 40 22.63 18.06 5.45
C THR A 40 21.66 17.66 4.36
N ALA A 41 22.04 16.65 3.57
CA ALA A 41 21.11 16.02 2.67
C ALA A 41 19.92 15.59 3.55
N THR A 42 18.78 16.25 3.41
CA THR A 42 17.55 15.89 4.09
C THR A 42 17.17 14.50 3.57
N SER A 43 17.64 13.46 4.27
CA SER A 43 17.29 12.09 3.93
C SER A 43 15.82 11.90 4.26
N ARG A 44 15.04 11.55 3.25
CA ARG A 44 13.65 11.10 3.48
C ARG A 44 13.67 9.86 4.36
N LEU A 45 12.70 9.77 5.25
CA LEU A 45 12.55 8.59 6.10
C LEU A 45 12.13 7.37 5.27
N ILE A 46 11.37 7.60 4.21
CA ILE A 46 10.79 6.56 3.34
C ILE A 46 11.46 6.66 1.97
N PRO A 47 11.67 5.53 1.25
CA PRO A 47 12.18 5.52 -0.11
C PRO A 47 11.42 6.45 -1.07
N ASP A 48 12.06 6.92 -2.12
CA ASP A 48 11.50 7.93 -3.04
C ASP A 48 10.31 7.41 -3.87
N ASP A 49 10.19 6.10 -4.04
CA ASP A 49 9.09 5.42 -4.74
C ASP A 49 7.80 5.29 -3.93
N ASN A 50 7.76 5.88 -2.72
CA ASN A 50 6.66 5.74 -1.76
C ASN A 50 5.27 6.13 -2.28
N LEU A 51 5.19 7.02 -3.27
CA LEU A 51 3.92 7.38 -3.92
C LEU A 51 3.33 6.23 -4.74
N SER A 52 4.14 5.23 -5.09
CA SER A 52 3.72 4.04 -5.83
C SER A 52 3.20 2.92 -4.91
N TYR A 53 3.30 3.05 -3.58
CA TYR A 53 2.87 2.01 -2.64
C TYR A 53 1.34 1.82 -2.63
N PRO A 54 0.53 2.89 -2.47
CA PRO A 54 -0.91 2.72 -2.48
C PRO A 54 -1.47 2.74 -3.91
N VAL A 55 -2.60 2.08 -4.06
CA VAL A 55 -3.42 2.05 -5.27
C VAL A 55 -4.73 2.78 -5.00
N LEU A 56 -5.09 3.74 -5.86
CA LEU A 56 -6.44 4.30 -5.86
C LEU A 56 -7.39 3.35 -6.58
N ILE A 57 -8.47 2.96 -5.92
CA ILE A 57 -9.52 2.12 -6.49
C ILE A 57 -10.77 2.99 -6.71
N ARG A 58 -11.31 2.97 -7.94
CA ARG A 58 -12.55 3.68 -8.30
C ARG A 58 -13.56 2.70 -8.86
N ILE A 59 -14.78 2.73 -8.31
CA ILE A 59 -15.90 1.88 -8.72
C ILE A 59 -17.15 2.77 -8.78
N GLY A 60 -17.56 3.19 -9.99
CA GLY A 60 -18.61 4.19 -10.12
C GLY A 60 -18.29 5.47 -9.35
N THR A 61 -19.09 5.78 -8.32
CA THR A 61 -18.91 6.92 -7.41
C THR A 61 -18.12 6.55 -6.15
N THR A 62 -17.90 5.27 -5.90
CA THR A 62 -17.15 4.78 -4.73
C THR A 62 -15.66 4.85 -4.99
N THR A 63 -14.90 5.30 -3.98
CA THR A 63 -13.45 5.31 -4.01
C THR A 63 -12.88 4.64 -2.76
N GLY A 64 -11.75 4.00 -2.93
CA GLY A 64 -10.99 3.39 -1.85
C GLY A 64 -9.50 3.34 -2.18
N SER A 65 -8.76 2.78 -1.27
CA SER A 65 -7.33 2.55 -1.41
C SER A 65 -7.04 1.04 -1.46
N GLY A 66 -5.86 0.70 -1.91
CA GLY A 66 -5.32 -0.66 -1.89
C GLY A 66 -3.81 -0.62 -2.02
N PHE A 67 -3.22 -1.79 -2.19
CA PHE A 67 -1.82 -1.96 -2.56
C PHE A 67 -1.62 -3.30 -3.26
N TYR A 68 -0.51 -3.43 -4.00
CA TYR A 68 -0.19 -4.70 -4.63
C TYR A 68 0.70 -5.55 -3.73
N LEU A 69 0.32 -6.84 -3.58
CA LEU A 69 1.08 -7.86 -2.89
C LEU A 69 1.49 -8.96 -3.88
N THR A 70 2.78 -9.26 -3.94
CA THR A 70 3.33 -10.27 -4.84
C THR A 70 3.80 -11.49 -4.06
N THR A 71 3.41 -12.66 -4.53
CA THR A 71 3.92 -13.96 -4.12
C THR A 71 4.81 -14.53 -5.24
N GLU A 72 5.33 -15.72 -5.06
CA GLU A 72 6.09 -16.40 -6.12
C GLU A 72 5.28 -16.64 -7.40
N ARG A 73 3.95 -16.75 -7.29
CA ARG A 73 3.09 -17.16 -8.42
C ARG A 73 2.09 -16.11 -8.85
N HIS A 74 1.74 -15.17 -7.99
CA HIS A 74 0.61 -14.27 -8.22
C HIS A 74 0.92 -12.85 -7.78
N VAL A 75 0.25 -11.89 -8.42
CA VAL A 75 0.11 -10.52 -7.95
C VAL A 75 -1.34 -10.30 -7.53
N PHE A 76 -1.52 -9.79 -6.34
CA PHE A 76 -2.81 -9.47 -5.76
C PHE A 76 -2.96 -7.97 -5.55
N LEU A 77 -4.15 -7.44 -5.81
CA LEU A 77 -4.61 -6.17 -5.28
C LEU A 77 -5.29 -6.45 -3.95
N VAL A 78 -4.77 -5.89 -2.87
CA VAL A 78 -5.30 -5.97 -1.51
C VAL A 78 -6.10 -4.71 -1.21
N THR A 79 -7.28 -4.84 -0.61
CA THR A 79 -8.14 -3.73 -0.20
C THR A 79 -9.10 -4.15 0.90
N ALA A 80 -9.97 -3.24 1.38
CA ALA A 80 -11.07 -3.59 2.27
C ALA A 80 -12.26 -4.18 1.48
N THR A 81 -13.00 -5.12 2.09
CA THR A 81 -14.15 -5.75 1.43
C THR A 81 -15.21 -4.73 1.04
N HIS A 82 -15.51 -3.77 1.93
CA HIS A 82 -16.53 -2.74 1.67
C HIS A 82 -16.17 -1.76 0.54
N VAL A 83 -14.91 -1.75 0.07
CA VAL A 83 -14.53 -1.00 -1.13
C VAL A 83 -15.07 -1.68 -2.39
N LEU A 84 -15.11 -3.03 -2.41
CA LEU A 84 -15.54 -3.82 -3.56
C LEU A 84 -17.02 -4.19 -3.48
N TYR A 85 -17.57 -4.36 -2.28
CA TYR A 85 -18.91 -4.91 -2.04
C TYR A 85 -19.77 -3.97 -1.21
N GLU A 86 -21.08 -4.01 -1.47
CA GLU A 86 -22.12 -3.41 -0.64
C GLU A 86 -22.10 -3.98 0.79
N PRO A 87 -22.81 -3.36 1.75
CA PRO A 87 -22.86 -3.85 3.14
C PRO A 87 -23.35 -5.31 3.28
N ASP A 88 -24.12 -5.82 2.32
CA ASP A 88 -24.58 -7.21 2.27
C ASP A 88 -23.46 -8.23 2.02
N ARG A 89 -22.26 -7.74 1.64
CA ARG A 89 -21.07 -8.55 1.30
C ARG A 89 -21.27 -9.56 0.17
N ARG A 90 -22.31 -9.38 -0.65
CA ARG A 90 -22.68 -10.24 -1.79
C ARG A 90 -22.75 -9.47 -3.08
N THR A 91 -23.25 -8.25 -3.02
CA THR A 91 -23.42 -7.36 -4.17
C THR A 91 -22.17 -6.53 -4.38
N LEU A 92 -21.62 -6.54 -5.59
CA LEU A 92 -20.49 -5.67 -5.94
C LEU A 92 -20.94 -4.21 -6.02
N ASN A 93 -20.13 -3.27 -5.53
CA ASN A 93 -20.35 -1.81 -5.65
C ASN A 93 -20.39 -1.34 -7.12
N GLY A 94 -19.99 -2.19 -8.04
CA GLY A 94 -20.07 -1.97 -9.48
C GLY A 94 -19.40 -3.10 -10.25
N MET A 95 -19.67 -3.22 -11.55
CA MET A 95 -19.14 -4.31 -12.37
C MET A 95 -17.72 -4.05 -12.86
N GLN A 96 -17.30 -2.80 -12.86
CA GLN A 96 -15.98 -2.37 -13.35
C GLN A 96 -15.30 -1.50 -12.29
N ALA A 97 -14.01 -1.70 -12.13
CA ALA A 97 -13.16 -0.85 -11.31
C ALA A 97 -11.96 -0.34 -12.11
N GLU A 98 -11.42 0.78 -11.69
CA GLU A 98 -10.09 1.24 -12.11
C GLU A 98 -9.16 1.24 -10.91
N ALA A 99 -7.99 0.66 -11.09
CA ALA A 99 -6.89 0.67 -10.11
C ALA A 99 -5.76 1.52 -10.66
N LEU A 100 -5.43 2.62 -9.96
CA LEU A 100 -4.38 3.55 -10.34
C LEU A 100 -3.25 3.52 -9.31
N SER A 101 -2.00 3.45 -9.78
CA SER A 101 -0.81 3.63 -8.95
C SER A 101 0.21 4.51 -9.67
N TYR A 102 1.07 5.16 -8.89
CA TYR A 102 2.16 5.96 -9.45
C TYR A 102 3.28 5.06 -9.97
N ALA A 103 4.10 5.64 -10.87
CA ALA A 103 5.33 5.02 -11.31
C ALA A 103 6.31 4.84 -10.14
N SER A 104 7.17 3.82 -10.21
CA SER A 104 8.24 3.62 -9.21
C SER A 104 9.31 4.72 -9.29
N ASP A 105 9.56 5.29 -10.47
CA ASP A 105 10.38 6.50 -10.61
C ASP A 105 9.52 7.74 -10.34
N PRO A 106 9.80 8.53 -9.29
CA PRO A 106 9.02 9.72 -8.95
C PRO A 106 9.10 10.84 -10.01
N LYS A 107 10.02 10.75 -10.96
CA LYS A 107 10.15 11.69 -12.09
C LYS A 107 9.23 11.32 -13.25
N GLU A 108 8.80 10.07 -13.32
CA GLU A 108 7.86 9.60 -14.35
C GLU A 108 6.43 10.00 -13.97
N ARG A 109 5.74 10.70 -14.87
CA ARG A 109 4.36 11.15 -14.62
C ARG A 109 3.29 10.16 -15.09
N THR A 110 3.68 9.17 -15.87
CA THR A 110 2.77 8.12 -16.34
C THR A 110 2.33 7.26 -15.17
N GLN A 111 1.03 7.12 -14.98
CA GLN A 111 0.48 6.23 -13.95
C GLN A 111 0.25 4.83 -14.53
N ALA A 112 0.38 3.80 -13.69
CA ALA A 112 -0.15 2.48 -13.98
C ALA A 112 -1.65 2.50 -13.77
N VAL A 113 -2.41 2.17 -14.83
CA VAL A 113 -3.88 2.15 -14.79
C VAL A 113 -4.37 0.80 -15.28
N PHE A 114 -5.05 0.07 -14.39
CA PHE A 114 -5.69 -1.20 -14.72
C PHE A 114 -7.20 -1.05 -14.63
N ARG A 115 -7.88 -1.55 -15.65
CA ARG A 115 -9.32 -1.77 -15.61
C ARG A 115 -9.59 -3.21 -15.20
N LEU A 116 -10.44 -3.37 -14.19
CA LEU A 116 -10.82 -4.64 -13.60
C LEU A 116 -12.29 -4.90 -13.90
N ASP A 117 -12.60 -6.01 -14.55
CA ASP A 117 -13.96 -6.54 -14.65
C ASP A 117 -14.25 -7.34 -13.37
N LEU A 118 -14.83 -6.68 -12.37
CA LEU A 118 -15.08 -7.27 -11.05
C LEU A 118 -16.03 -8.45 -11.14
N LYS A 119 -17.02 -8.40 -12.04
CA LYS A 119 -17.95 -9.52 -12.26
C LYS A 119 -17.19 -10.75 -12.77
N ALA A 120 -16.45 -10.61 -13.86
CA ALA A 120 -15.66 -11.71 -14.42
C ALA A 120 -14.61 -12.23 -13.43
N LEU A 121 -13.94 -11.34 -12.69
CA LEU A 121 -12.97 -11.73 -11.67
C LEU A 121 -13.62 -12.51 -10.52
N SER A 122 -14.82 -12.13 -10.08
CA SER A 122 -15.58 -12.84 -9.04
C SER A 122 -16.03 -14.21 -9.54
N GLU A 123 -16.64 -14.29 -10.72
CA GLU A 123 -17.12 -15.53 -11.33
C GLU A 123 -15.99 -16.54 -11.58
N ASN A 124 -14.82 -16.05 -11.97
CA ASN A 124 -13.61 -16.88 -12.18
C ASN A 124 -12.82 -17.18 -10.88
N GLY A 125 -13.37 -16.81 -9.71
CA GLY A 125 -12.74 -17.08 -8.43
C GLY A 125 -11.45 -16.31 -8.20
N ASN A 126 -11.26 -15.17 -8.86
CA ASN A 126 -10.09 -14.30 -8.68
C ASN A 126 -10.28 -13.27 -7.55
N ILE A 127 -11.45 -13.22 -6.92
CA ILE A 127 -11.70 -12.42 -5.71
C ILE A 127 -11.93 -13.36 -4.53
N ARG A 128 -11.31 -13.05 -3.41
CA ARG A 128 -11.54 -13.68 -2.11
C ARG A 128 -11.75 -12.58 -1.08
N ILE A 129 -12.69 -12.83 -0.15
CA ILE A 129 -13.02 -11.88 0.92
C ILE A 129 -12.99 -12.57 2.27
N ASP A 130 -12.59 -11.82 3.28
CA ASP A 130 -12.75 -12.17 4.69
C ASP A 130 -13.74 -11.16 5.30
N ASN A 131 -14.95 -11.63 5.55
CA ASN A 131 -16.04 -10.81 6.10
C ASN A 131 -15.79 -10.40 7.55
N LEU A 132 -15.09 -11.24 8.32
CA LEU A 132 -14.80 -10.97 9.72
C LEU A 132 -13.83 -9.80 9.87
N HIS A 133 -12.79 -9.77 9.04
CA HIS A 133 -11.74 -8.77 9.10
C HIS A 133 -11.92 -7.65 8.06
N ASP A 134 -12.99 -7.69 7.27
CA ASP A 134 -13.28 -6.70 6.22
C ASP A 134 -12.15 -6.55 5.18
N VAL A 135 -11.51 -7.65 4.80
CA VAL A 135 -10.38 -7.67 3.86
C VAL A 135 -10.76 -8.40 2.58
N ALA A 136 -10.34 -7.86 1.45
CA ALA A 136 -10.48 -8.47 0.14
C ALA A 136 -9.13 -8.57 -0.58
N VAL A 137 -8.93 -9.67 -1.31
CA VAL A 137 -7.81 -9.84 -2.24
C VAL A 137 -8.32 -10.16 -3.62
N VAL A 138 -7.78 -9.49 -4.63
CA VAL A 138 -8.10 -9.70 -6.05
C VAL A 138 -6.84 -10.16 -6.76
N ARG A 139 -6.81 -11.38 -7.28
CA ARG A 139 -5.70 -11.83 -8.12
C ARG A 139 -5.76 -11.09 -9.44
N VAL A 140 -4.76 -10.25 -9.71
CA VAL A 140 -4.70 -9.40 -10.90
C VAL A 140 -3.73 -9.92 -11.95
N ALA A 141 -2.72 -10.68 -11.56
CA ALA A 141 -1.78 -11.28 -12.51
C ALA A 141 -1.16 -12.58 -11.98
N MET A 142 -0.67 -13.38 -12.92
CA MET A 142 0.20 -14.54 -12.69
C MET A 142 1.66 -14.10 -12.85
N VAL A 143 2.54 -14.58 -11.99
CA VAL A 143 3.99 -14.37 -12.09
C VAL A 143 4.60 -15.49 -12.92
N THR A 144 5.48 -15.15 -13.85
CA THR A 144 6.22 -16.08 -14.70
C THR A 144 7.70 -15.69 -14.72
N GLY A 145 8.59 -16.69 -14.81
CA GLY A 145 10.03 -16.49 -14.78
C GLY A 145 10.58 -16.42 -13.34
N GLU A 146 11.90 -16.33 -13.21
CA GLU A 146 12.60 -16.29 -11.94
C GLU A 146 13.62 -15.13 -11.90
N GLY A 147 13.88 -14.62 -10.69
CA GLY A 147 14.87 -13.57 -10.45
C GLY A 147 14.63 -12.32 -11.29
N ALA A 148 15.67 -11.85 -11.99
CA ALA A 148 15.60 -10.64 -12.83
C ALA A 148 14.72 -10.79 -14.09
N ALA A 149 14.34 -12.02 -14.46
CA ALA A 149 13.46 -12.32 -15.59
C ALA A 149 11.98 -12.45 -15.15
N MET A 150 11.68 -12.15 -13.89
CA MET A 150 10.31 -12.22 -13.38
C MET A 150 9.39 -11.23 -14.12
N ARG A 151 8.31 -11.76 -14.67
CA ARG A 151 7.29 -11.00 -15.39
C ARG A 151 5.92 -11.34 -14.85
N SER A 152 4.97 -10.42 -14.98
CA SER A 152 3.58 -10.71 -14.63
C SER A 152 2.69 -10.65 -15.86
N ARG A 153 1.76 -11.60 -15.95
CA ARG A 153 0.72 -11.66 -16.98
C ARG A 153 -0.63 -11.42 -16.34
N PRO A 154 -1.40 -10.39 -16.75
CA PRO A 154 -2.74 -10.14 -16.24
C PRO A 154 -3.64 -11.36 -16.38
N VAL A 155 -4.48 -11.62 -15.38
CA VAL A 155 -5.53 -12.65 -15.47
C VAL A 155 -6.70 -12.15 -16.33
N PRO A 156 -7.54 -13.05 -16.90
CA PRO A 156 -8.76 -12.65 -17.58
C PRO A 156 -9.62 -11.74 -16.71
N GLY A 157 -10.11 -10.64 -17.27
CA GLY A 157 -10.83 -9.58 -16.54
C GLY A 157 -9.96 -8.40 -16.10
N VAL A 158 -8.63 -8.46 -16.28
CA VAL A 158 -7.71 -7.36 -16.01
C VAL A 158 -7.11 -6.84 -17.30
N VAL A 159 -7.27 -5.54 -17.56
CA VAL A 159 -6.74 -4.89 -18.77
C VAL A 159 -5.92 -3.67 -18.35
N ALA A 160 -4.66 -3.64 -18.73
CA ALA A 160 -3.84 -2.45 -18.57
C ALA A 160 -4.25 -1.38 -19.59
N ARG A 161 -4.46 -0.18 -19.10
CA ARG A 161 -4.77 1.01 -19.89
C ARG A 161 -3.56 1.89 -20.08
N SER A 162 -2.72 1.93 -19.06
CA SER A 162 -1.48 2.68 -19.05
C SER A 162 -0.46 1.96 -18.19
N ALA A 163 0.81 2.07 -18.57
CA ALA A 163 1.92 1.50 -17.81
C ALA A 163 3.12 2.43 -17.85
N PRO A 164 3.66 2.78 -16.70
CA PRO A 164 4.92 3.51 -16.62
C PRO A 164 6.08 2.63 -17.07
N LYS A 165 7.12 3.25 -17.65
CA LYS A 165 8.34 2.54 -18.08
C LYS A 165 9.12 1.99 -16.89
N SER A 166 9.13 2.73 -15.78
CA SER A 166 9.78 2.32 -14.53
C SER A 166 8.98 1.25 -13.76
N GLY A 167 7.79 0.88 -14.24
CA GLY A 167 6.89 -0.02 -13.53
C GLY A 167 6.19 0.66 -12.34
N TYR A 168 5.56 -0.15 -11.51
CA TYR A 168 4.91 0.24 -10.25
C TYR A 168 5.39 -0.67 -9.13
N VAL A 169 5.26 -0.22 -7.88
CA VAL A 169 5.75 -0.96 -6.72
C VAL A 169 4.75 -2.03 -6.30
N THR A 170 5.27 -3.21 -5.99
CA THR A 170 4.53 -4.28 -5.34
C THR A 170 5.26 -4.70 -4.07
N ALA A 171 4.52 -5.01 -3.01
CA ALA A 171 5.09 -5.54 -1.79
C ALA A 171 5.30 -7.06 -1.92
N GLY A 172 6.50 -7.55 -1.65
CA GLY A 172 6.75 -8.99 -1.51
C GLY A 172 6.24 -9.49 -0.15
N THR A 173 5.89 -10.78 -0.05
CA THR A 173 5.44 -11.37 1.23
C THR A 173 6.45 -11.24 2.36
N HIS A 174 7.74 -11.13 2.05
CA HIS A 174 8.81 -10.92 3.03
C HIS A 174 8.78 -9.51 3.65
N THR A 175 8.05 -8.55 3.06
CA THR A 175 7.85 -7.20 3.60
C THR A 175 6.63 -7.10 4.52
N VAL A 176 5.91 -8.21 4.69
CA VAL A 176 4.72 -8.29 5.55
C VAL A 176 5.13 -8.73 6.95
N LYS A 177 4.43 -8.21 7.95
CA LYS A 177 4.58 -8.59 9.35
C LYS A 177 3.26 -9.18 9.85
N ARG A 178 3.32 -10.31 10.54
CA ARG A 178 2.12 -10.92 11.14
C ARG A 178 1.66 -10.15 12.35
N PHE A 179 0.39 -10.28 12.69
CA PHE A 179 -0.23 -9.60 13.83
C PHE A 179 0.52 -9.87 15.14
N ALA A 180 0.94 -11.10 15.39
CA ALA A 180 1.66 -11.48 16.62
C ALA A 180 2.99 -10.72 16.82
N ASP A 181 3.55 -10.16 15.74
CA ASP A 181 4.81 -9.41 15.77
C ASP A 181 4.59 -7.90 15.84
N VAL A 182 3.34 -7.42 15.81
CA VAL A 182 3.01 -5.98 15.87
C VAL A 182 3.20 -5.49 17.31
N LEU A 183 3.93 -4.39 17.45
CA LEU A 183 4.23 -3.81 18.75
C LEU A 183 3.51 -2.48 18.95
N VAL A 184 2.82 -2.34 20.09
CA VAL A 184 2.22 -1.07 20.51
C VAL A 184 3.31 -0.03 20.68
N SER A 185 3.02 1.23 20.39
CA SER A 185 3.89 2.40 20.35
C SER A 185 4.82 2.52 19.13
N ASN A 186 4.94 1.50 18.28
CA ASN A 186 5.75 1.63 17.07
C ASN A 186 5.17 2.66 16.10
N GLU A 187 6.05 3.40 15.44
CA GLU A 187 5.67 4.38 14.42
C GLU A 187 5.10 3.69 13.18
N VAL A 188 4.04 4.29 12.63
CA VAL A 188 3.42 3.82 11.39
C VAL A 188 3.22 4.96 10.40
N ILE A 189 3.16 4.60 9.11
CA ILE A 189 2.68 5.47 8.05
C ILE A 189 1.52 4.79 7.36
N VAL A 190 0.41 5.51 7.28
CA VAL A 190 -0.77 5.12 6.51
C VAL A 190 -0.71 5.80 5.16
N PHE A 191 -0.85 5.02 4.10
CA PHE A 191 -0.92 5.50 2.72
C PHE A 191 -2.35 5.35 2.21
N GLY A 192 -2.84 6.34 1.46
CA GLY A 192 -4.16 6.21 0.87
C GLY A 192 -4.63 7.45 0.14
N TYR A 193 -5.86 7.36 -0.35
CA TYR A 193 -6.51 8.39 -1.17
C TYR A 193 -7.79 8.88 -0.46
N PRO A 194 -7.66 9.77 0.54
CA PRO A 194 -8.83 10.28 1.25
C PRO A 194 -9.70 11.13 0.31
N SER A 195 -10.89 10.65 -0.02
CA SER A 195 -11.82 11.30 -0.94
C SER A 195 -12.76 12.30 -0.27
N SER A 196 -12.84 12.27 1.06
CA SER A 196 -13.81 13.03 1.85
C SER A 196 -13.14 13.93 2.87
N LEU A 197 -12.17 14.73 2.47
CA LEU A 197 -11.60 15.76 3.35
C LEU A 197 -12.61 16.90 3.66
N GLY A 198 -13.93 16.66 3.47
CA GLY A 198 -15.02 17.55 3.80
C GLY A 198 -15.13 18.80 2.92
N VAL A 199 -14.21 18.97 1.98
CA VAL A 199 -14.16 20.15 1.09
C VAL A 199 -13.86 19.66 -0.31
N THR A 200 -14.85 19.70 -1.16
CA THR A 200 -14.68 19.54 -2.60
C THR A 200 -14.02 20.79 -3.18
N ASN A 201 -13.02 20.60 -4.06
CA ASN A 201 -12.36 21.68 -4.80
C ASN A 201 -11.40 22.55 -3.99
N ILE A 202 -10.48 21.94 -3.23
CA ILE A 202 -9.29 22.65 -2.74
C ILE A 202 -8.22 22.60 -3.84
N PRO A 203 -7.88 23.72 -4.52
CA PRO A 203 -6.93 23.74 -5.63
C PRO A 203 -5.52 23.28 -5.25
N GLN A 204 -5.19 23.30 -3.95
CA GLN A 204 -3.90 22.89 -3.41
C GLN A 204 -3.77 21.37 -3.25
N LEU A 205 -4.87 20.62 -3.39
CA LEU A 205 -4.86 19.16 -3.26
C LEU A 205 -5.03 18.50 -4.62
N ASP A 206 -4.12 17.59 -4.94
CA ASP A 206 -4.27 16.66 -6.05
C ASP A 206 -4.91 15.38 -5.51
N TYR A 207 -6.20 15.19 -5.75
CA TYR A 207 -6.98 14.04 -5.26
C TYR A 207 -6.58 12.72 -5.91
N PHE A 208 -5.82 12.75 -7.00
CA PHE A 208 -5.25 11.55 -7.62
C PHE A 208 -3.90 11.17 -7.02
N ARG A 209 -3.37 11.99 -6.12
CA ARG A 209 -2.10 11.77 -5.46
C ARG A 209 -2.34 11.21 -4.06
N PRO A 210 -1.62 10.14 -3.64
CA PRO A 210 -1.81 9.61 -2.30
C PRO A 210 -1.36 10.62 -1.25
N LEU A 211 -2.06 10.62 -0.13
CA LEU A 211 -1.64 11.34 1.07
C LEU A 211 -1.11 10.36 2.10
N LEU A 212 -0.04 10.77 2.75
CA LEU A 212 0.63 10.00 3.78
C LEU A 212 0.30 10.60 5.15
N ARG A 213 0.03 9.74 6.12
CA ARG A 213 -0.16 10.12 7.51
C ARG A 213 0.74 9.33 8.42
N LYS A 214 1.42 10.01 9.32
CA LYS A 214 2.22 9.40 10.36
C LYS A 214 1.38 9.26 11.63
N GLY A 215 1.52 8.12 12.31
CA GLY A 215 0.91 7.82 13.59
C GLY A 215 1.69 6.75 14.34
N ILE A 216 1.04 6.13 15.32
CA ILE A 216 1.58 5.00 16.06
C ILE A 216 0.55 3.86 16.16
N VAL A 217 1.02 2.67 16.47
CA VAL A 217 0.16 1.59 16.97
C VAL A 217 -0.27 1.96 18.39
N ALA A 218 -1.54 2.33 18.57
CA ALA A 218 -2.09 2.72 19.87
C ALA A 218 -2.53 1.51 20.71
N GLY A 219 -2.88 0.40 20.05
CA GLY A 219 -3.31 -0.82 20.72
C GLY A 219 -3.59 -1.96 19.75
N THR A 220 -3.84 -3.14 20.27
CA THR A 220 -4.17 -4.34 19.51
C THR A 220 -5.36 -5.07 20.14
N ASN A 221 -6.13 -5.79 19.33
CA ASN A 221 -7.18 -6.70 19.79
C ASN A 221 -6.85 -8.11 19.29
N GLU A 222 -6.44 -8.97 20.22
CA GLU A 222 -6.02 -10.35 19.94
C GLU A 222 -7.14 -11.21 19.35
N ALA A 223 -8.37 -11.03 19.83
CA ALA A 223 -9.52 -11.85 19.41
C ALA A 223 -9.89 -11.57 17.94
N LEU A 224 -9.77 -10.35 17.51
CA LEU A 224 -10.09 -9.91 16.15
C LEU A 224 -8.84 -9.66 15.29
N LYS A 225 -7.64 -9.90 15.82
CA LYS A 225 -6.37 -9.58 15.14
C LYS A 225 -6.39 -8.19 14.49
N SER A 226 -7.02 -7.22 15.15
CA SER A 226 -7.13 -5.85 14.69
C SER A 226 -6.15 -4.94 15.42
N ILE A 227 -5.68 -3.92 14.70
CA ILE A 227 -4.69 -2.95 15.15
C ILE A 227 -5.39 -1.61 15.27
N VAL A 228 -5.33 -0.99 16.45
CA VAL A 228 -5.80 0.37 16.67
C VAL A 228 -4.64 1.32 16.46
N LEU A 229 -4.84 2.33 15.62
CA LEU A 229 -3.86 3.35 15.29
C LEU A 229 -4.26 4.70 15.88
N ASP A 230 -3.33 5.40 16.50
CA ASP A 230 -3.44 6.85 16.70
C ASP A 230 -2.96 7.52 15.40
N CYS A 231 -3.89 7.60 14.47
CA CYS A 231 -3.68 8.13 13.13
C CYS A 231 -5.05 8.41 12.49
N ALA A 232 -5.39 9.65 12.31
CA ALA A 232 -6.66 10.00 11.68
C ALA A 232 -6.72 9.49 10.23
N VAL A 233 -7.77 8.75 9.88
CA VAL A 233 -8.07 8.32 8.51
C VAL A 233 -9.47 8.79 8.13
N TYR A 234 -9.75 8.84 6.83
CA TYR A 234 -11.00 9.35 6.28
C TYR A 234 -11.55 8.37 5.24
N PRO A 235 -12.84 8.45 4.88
CA PRO A 235 -13.38 7.72 3.74
C PRO A 235 -12.48 7.88 2.51
N GLY A 236 -12.21 6.77 1.82
CA GLY A 236 -11.21 6.68 0.76
C GLY A 236 -9.84 6.12 1.22
N ASN A 237 -9.49 6.19 2.51
CA ASN A 237 -8.31 5.50 3.03
C ASN A 237 -8.53 3.98 3.20
N SER A 238 -9.77 3.50 3.22
CA SER A 238 -10.12 2.08 3.36
C SER A 238 -9.39 1.24 2.32
N GLY A 239 -8.76 0.15 2.77
CA GLY A 239 -7.92 -0.72 1.96
C GLY A 239 -6.45 -0.29 1.86
N GLY A 240 -6.11 0.92 2.28
CA GLY A 240 -4.74 1.44 2.26
C GLY A 240 -3.81 0.67 3.20
N PRO A 241 -2.52 0.52 2.83
CA PRO A 241 -1.54 -0.18 3.65
C PRO A 241 -1.14 0.64 4.88
N VAL A 242 -0.95 -0.06 5.99
CA VAL A 242 -0.31 0.45 7.20
C VAL A 242 1.12 -0.07 7.23
N VAL A 243 2.09 0.83 7.14
CA VAL A 243 3.51 0.48 7.12
C VAL A 243 4.14 0.88 8.44
N GLU A 244 4.62 -0.11 9.20
CA GLU A 244 5.39 0.09 10.42
C GLU A 244 6.84 0.43 10.08
N LEU A 245 7.40 1.38 10.83
CA LEU A 245 8.79 1.78 10.75
C LEU A 245 9.52 1.27 11.99
N THR A 246 10.52 0.44 11.79
CA THR A 246 11.43 0.00 12.85
C THR A 246 12.84 0.44 12.53
N ARG A 247 13.58 0.87 13.55
CA ARG A 247 14.99 1.27 13.42
C ARG A 247 15.85 0.34 14.24
N ASP A 248 16.85 -0.19 13.61
CA ASP A 248 17.91 -0.97 14.28
C ASP A 248 19.30 -0.50 13.84
N ALA A 249 20.34 -1.14 14.34
CA ALA A 249 21.73 -0.82 13.99
C ALA A 249 22.05 -0.95 12.49
N THR A 250 21.20 -1.67 11.72
CA THR A 250 21.37 -1.88 10.28
C THR A 250 20.59 -0.86 9.44
N GLY A 251 19.75 -0.03 10.06
CA GLY A 251 19.00 1.03 9.39
C GLY A 251 17.49 1.01 9.69
N THR A 252 16.71 1.65 8.83
CA THR A 252 15.25 1.67 8.93
C THR A 252 14.67 0.53 8.10
N ARG A 253 13.77 -0.23 8.71
CA ARG A 253 12.99 -1.28 8.05
C ARG A 253 11.54 -0.88 7.94
N PHE A 254 10.93 -1.26 6.84
CA PHE A 254 9.53 -1.03 6.52
C PHE A 254 8.81 -2.37 6.44
N ARG A 255 7.69 -2.51 7.16
CA ARG A 255 6.86 -3.71 7.14
C ARG A 255 5.40 -3.33 7.05
N ILE A 256 4.65 -3.96 6.15
CA ILE A 256 3.20 -3.82 6.12
C ILE A 256 2.64 -4.66 7.27
N ILE A 257 1.95 -4.00 8.20
CA ILE A 257 1.36 -4.64 9.38
C ILE A 257 -0.15 -4.80 9.27
N GLY A 258 -0.81 -4.03 8.40
CA GLY A 258 -2.27 -4.10 8.28
C GLY A 258 -2.84 -3.34 7.10
N VAL A 259 -4.15 -3.46 6.97
CA VAL A 259 -5.01 -2.84 5.97
C VAL A 259 -6.01 -1.95 6.68
N ILE A 260 -6.12 -0.68 6.32
CA ILE A 260 -7.13 0.23 6.91
C ILE A 260 -8.52 -0.28 6.56
N ILE A 261 -9.36 -0.47 7.59
CA ILE A 261 -10.75 -0.92 7.43
C ILE A 261 -11.76 0.09 7.95
N GLN A 262 -11.39 0.91 8.94
CA GLN A 262 -12.36 1.80 9.59
C GLN A 262 -11.68 2.98 10.27
N TYR A 263 -12.33 4.15 10.27
CA TYR A 263 -12.05 5.20 11.25
C TYR A 263 -12.92 5.00 12.50
N VAL A 264 -12.46 5.46 13.65
CA VAL A 264 -13.25 5.43 14.89
C VAL A 264 -14.00 6.75 15.01
N PRO A 265 -15.34 6.76 14.97
CA PRO A 265 -16.10 7.99 15.17
C PRO A 265 -16.07 8.44 16.63
N PHE A 266 -16.13 9.73 16.84
CA PHE A 266 -16.38 10.38 18.13
C PHE A 266 -17.77 11.02 18.10
N GLU A 267 -18.64 10.63 19.03
CA GLU A 267 -19.98 11.22 19.19
C GLU A 267 -19.89 12.43 20.13
N GLN A 268 -20.41 13.56 19.69
CA GLN A 268 -20.48 14.78 20.47
C GLN A 268 -21.91 15.33 20.45
N GLY A 269 -22.40 15.76 21.61
CA GLY A 269 -23.71 16.40 21.81
C GLY A 269 -24.78 15.47 22.40
N ASP A 270 -25.65 16.02 23.25
CA ASP A 270 -26.71 15.28 23.94
C ASP A 270 -28.01 15.17 23.12
N ALA A 271 -28.46 16.28 22.54
CA ALA A 271 -29.73 16.36 21.79
C ALA A 271 -29.58 16.11 20.29
N THR A 272 -28.44 16.50 19.71
CA THR A 272 -28.09 16.24 18.31
C THR A 272 -26.71 15.62 18.29
N LYS A 273 -26.65 14.32 17.97
CA LYS A 273 -25.38 13.63 17.87
C LYS A 273 -24.63 14.04 16.60
N VAL A 274 -23.48 14.63 16.77
CA VAL A 274 -22.56 14.93 15.67
C VAL A 274 -21.43 13.90 15.71
N LEU A 275 -21.26 13.18 14.60
CA LEU A 275 -20.14 12.26 14.43
C LEU A 275 -18.95 13.02 13.86
N SER A 276 -17.86 13.03 14.59
CA SER A 276 -16.57 13.54 14.15
C SER A 276 -15.51 12.43 14.12
N ASN A 277 -14.36 12.69 13.50
CA ASN A 277 -13.25 11.77 13.51
C ASN A 277 -12.52 11.87 14.86
N SER A 278 -12.38 10.75 15.59
CA SER A 278 -11.70 10.72 16.88
C SER A 278 -10.17 10.85 16.79
N GLY A 279 -9.61 10.74 15.59
CA GLY A 279 -8.15 10.60 15.41
C GLY A 279 -7.67 9.15 15.41
N TYR A 280 -8.50 8.21 15.85
CA TYR A 280 -8.18 6.78 15.81
C TYR A 280 -8.69 6.08 14.55
N ALA A 281 -7.96 5.05 14.15
CA ALA A 281 -8.33 4.17 13.06
C ALA A 281 -8.17 2.69 13.46
N VAL A 282 -8.85 1.82 12.73
CA VAL A 282 -8.70 0.37 12.85
C VAL A 282 -8.14 -0.19 11.55
N ALA A 283 -7.13 -1.03 11.68
CA ALA A 283 -6.60 -1.83 10.60
C ALA A 283 -6.79 -3.32 10.90
N ALA A 284 -7.11 -4.10 9.89
CA ALA A 284 -7.03 -5.56 9.95
C ALA A 284 -5.56 -5.99 9.88
N GLY A 285 -5.14 -6.92 10.71
CA GLY A 285 -3.80 -7.51 10.65
C GLY A 285 -3.56 -8.26 9.33
N MET A 286 -2.30 -8.34 8.92
CA MET A 286 -1.94 -8.97 7.64
C MET A 286 -2.18 -10.47 7.61
N ASP A 287 -2.46 -11.11 8.74
CA ASP A 287 -2.83 -12.55 8.78
C ASP A 287 -4.05 -12.83 7.91
N ALA A 288 -5.10 -12.01 7.97
CA ALA A 288 -6.30 -12.15 7.13
C ALA A 288 -5.96 -12.10 5.63
N VAL A 289 -5.06 -11.20 5.22
CA VAL A 289 -4.59 -11.10 3.83
C VAL A 289 -3.81 -12.37 3.43
N LEU A 290 -2.88 -12.82 4.27
CA LEU A 290 -2.04 -13.98 3.98
C LEU A 290 -2.86 -15.27 3.91
N ASP A 291 -3.86 -15.41 4.79
CA ASP A 291 -4.76 -16.56 4.81
C ASP A 291 -5.61 -16.60 3.52
N LEU A 292 -6.13 -15.46 3.07
CA LEU A 292 -6.85 -15.37 1.79
C LEU A 292 -5.93 -15.70 0.61
N VAL A 293 -4.72 -15.14 0.56
CA VAL A 293 -3.74 -15.39 -0.50
C VAL A 293 -3.37 -16.87 -0.59
N ALA A 294 -3.26 -17.56 0.55
CA ALA A 294 -2.96 -19.00 0.59
C ALA A 294 -4.07 -19.89 -0.02
N THR A 295 -5.29 -19.36 -0.18
CA THR A 295 -6.39 -20.11 -0.82
C THR A 295 -6.29 -20.18 -2.35
N PHE A 296 -5.42 -19.37 -2.95
CA PHE A 296 -5.18 -19.40 -4.40
C PHE A 296 -4.12 -20.46 -4.73
N LYS A 297 -4.51 -21.39 -5.57
CA LYS A 297 -3.63 -22.48 -6.07
C LYS A 297 -2.85 -22.02 -7.28
#